data_0ca1d4dfcf211975e2bfb5f70597b8d4
#
_entry.id   0ca1d4dfcf211975e2bfb5f70597b8d4
#
_cell.length_a   1.000
_cell.length_b   1.000
_cell.length_c   1.000
_cell.angle_alpha   90.00
_cell.angle_beta   90.00
_cell.angle_gamma   90.00
#
_symmetry.space_group_name_H-M   'P 1'
#
loop_
_entity.id
_entity.type
_entity.pdbx_description
1 polymer ?
#
loop_
_entity_poly.entity_id
_entity_poly.type
_entity_poly.pdbx_seq_one_letter_code
_entity_poly.pdbx_strand_id
1 'polypeptide(L)'
;MTKTREEANAPPTLRYEHGVILADKEFAIVHGRFSGHGRPRSGIAADIVRIADGVLAEHWDVLQDEATKEESQSVLPMFGMTFPV
;
A
#
# COMPACT_ATOMS: atom_id res chain seq x y z
N MET A 1 -2.76 16.45 -5.48
CA MET A 1 -2.77 15.88 -4.13
C MET A 1 -1.46 16.20 -3.43
N THR A 2 -1.53 16.64 -2.19
CA THR A 2 -0.34 16.95 -1.40
C THR A 2 0.37 15.67 -0.99
N LYS A 3 1.69 15.63 -1.12
CA LYS A 3 2.47 14.48 -0.67
C LYS A 3 2.41 14.34 0.84
N THR A 4 2.37 13.10 1.32
CA THR A 4 2.53 12.83 2.73
C THR A 4 3.99 13.11 3.13
N ARG A 5 4.25 13.14 4.43
CA ARG A 5 5.61 13.35 4.93
C ARG A 5 6.56 12.23 4.48
N GLU A 6 6.08 11.00 4.49
CA GLU A 6 6.86 9.85 4.04
C GLU A 6 7.19 9.93 2.55
N GLU A 7 6.23 10.33 1.73
CA GLU A 7 6.45 10.49 0.29
C GLU A 7 7.44 11.60 -0.02
N ALA A 8 7.40 12.70 0.75
CA ALA A 8 8.32 13.81 0.55
C ALA A 8 9.78 13.41 0.83
N ASN A 9 10.00 12.44 1.73
CA ASN A 9 11.32 11.95 2.11
C ASN A 9 11.67 10.61 1.47
N ALA A 10 10.83 10.12 0.57
CA ALA A 10 11.03 8.83 -0.07
C ALA A 10 12.19 8.86 -1.07
N PRO A 11 12.89 7.73 -1.29
CA PRO A 11 13.92 7.67 -2.32
C PRO A 11 13.31 7.88 -3.71
N PRO A 12 14.10 8.42 -4.68
CA PRO A 12 13.59 8.66 -6.03
C PRO A 12 13.10 7.41 -6.76
N THR A 13 13.56 6.22 -6.32
CA THR A 13 13.18 4.95 -6.92
C THR A 13 11.87 4.38 -6.36
N LEU A 14 11.30 5.03 -5.36
CA LEU A 14 10.06 4.54 -4.75
C LEU A 14 8.92 4.55 -5.77
N ARG A 15 8.24 3.41 -5.89
CA ARG A 15 7.03 3.27 -6.67
C ARG A 15 5.90 2.83 -5.76
N TYR A 16 4.73 3.40 -5.99
CA TYR A 16 3.51 3.01 -5.30
C TYR A 16 2.43 2.69 -6.32
N GLU A 17 1.81 1.54 -6.15
CA GLU A 17 0.68 1.12 -6.97
C GLU A 17 -0.52 0.91 -6.05
N HIS A 18 -1.66 1.51 -6.36
CA HIS A 18 -2.88 1.26 -5.60
C HIS A 18 -3.75 0.25 -6.35
N GLY A 19 -4.42 -0.59 -5.57
CA GLY A 19 -5.37 -1.56 -6.08
C GLY A 19 -6.78 -1.24 -5.60
N VAL A 20 -7.37 -2.16 -4.86
CA VAL A 20 -8.74 -2.03 -4.34
C VAL A 20 -8.83 -0.89 -3.33
N ILE A 21 -9.90 -0.10 -3.45
CA ILE A 21 -10.25 0.91 -2.47
C ILE A 21 -11.62 0.56 -1.93
N LEU A 22 -11.70 0.41 -0.61
CA LEU A 22 -12.95 0.11 0.10
C LEU A 22 -13.27 1.26 1.03
N ALA A 23 -14.53 1.64 1.11
CA ALA A 23 -14.95 2.71 1.99
C ALA A 23 -16.19 2.29 2.77
N ASP A 24 -16.23 2.66 4.04
CA ASP A 24 -17.36 2.45 4.92
C ASP A 24 -17.41 3.57 5.94
N LYS A 25 -18.51 4.32 5.96
CA LYS A 25 -18.71 5.46 6.86
C LYS A 25 -17.59 6.49 6.67
N GLU A 26 -16.86 6.80 7.74
CA GLU A 26 -15.78 7.78 7.72
C GLU A 26 -14.43 7.20 7.32
N PHE A 27 -14.36 5.87 7.13
CA PHE A 27 -13.11 5.19 6.82
C PHE A 27 -13.01 4.77 5.36
N ALA A 28 -11.79 4.82 4.84
CA ALA A 28 -11.45 4.18 3.57
C ALA A 28 -10.16 3.38 3.74
N ILE A 29 -10.06 2.27 3.02
CA ILE A 29 -8.88 1.41 3.03
C ILE A 29 -8.40 1.27 1.60
N VAL A 30 -7.11 1.52 1.37
CA VAL A 30 -6.47 1.37 0.07
C VAL A 30 -5.47 0.21 0.15
N HIS A 31 -5.65 -0.77 -0.71
CA HIS A 31 -4.70 -1.88 -0.86
C HIS A 31 -3.64 -1.47 -1.87
N GLY A 32 -2.37 -1.45 -1.48
CA GLY A 32 -1.31 -0.95 -2.32
C GLY A 32 -0.04 -1.78 -2.27
N ARG A 33 0.83 -1.54 -3.24
CA ARG A 33 2.16 -2.14 -3.31
C ARG A 33 3.21 -1.04 -3.36
N PHE A 34 4.19 -1.12 -2.47
CA PHE A 34 5.38 -0.27 -2.49
C PHE A 34 6.58 -1.07 -3.00
N SER A 35 7.35 -0.49 -3.90
CA SER A 35 8.58 -1.08 -4.42
C SER A 35 9.63 0.00 -4.62
N GLY A 36 10.89 -0.40 -4.82
CA GLY A 36 11.97 0.55 -5.05
C GLY A 36 12.32 1.42 -3.84
N HIS A 37 12.01 0.95 -2.63
CA HIS A 37 12.21 1.71 -1.39
C HIS A 37 13.45 1.26 -0.60
N GLY A 38 14.41 0.65 -1.29
CA GLY A 38 15.68 0.23 -0.69
C GLY A 38 15.63 -1.09 0.05
N ARG A 39 14.50 -1.78 0.02
CA ARG A 39 14.32 -3.11 0.63
C ARG A 39 14.37 -4.18 -0.45
N PRO A 40 14.82 -5.41 -0.13
CA PRO A 40 14.92 -6.48 -1.14
C PRO A 40 13.56 -6.96 -1.65
N ARG A 41 12.49 -6.75 -0.88
CA ARG A 41 11.14 -7.13 -1.27
C ARG A 41 10.24 -5.92 -1.37
N SER A 42 9.27 -5.98 -2.27
CA SER A 42 8.16 -5.04 -2.26
C SER A 42 7.31 -5.25 -1.01
N GLY A 43 6.61 -4.21 -0.59
CA GLY A 43 5.71 -4.25 0.55
C GLY A 43 4.27 -4.13 0.10
N ILE A 44 3.39 -4.91 0.73
CA ILE A 44 1.95 -4.78 0.56
C ILE A 44 1.42 -3.98 1.73
N ALA A 45 0.63 -2.97 1.44
CA ALA A 45 0.11 -2.05 2.45
C ALA A 45 -1.41 -2.04 2.46
N ALA A 46 -1.95 -1.94 3.66
CA ALA A 46 -3.32 -1.49 3.87
C ALA A 46 -3.24 -0.08 4.44
N ASP A 47 -3.54 0.91 3.62
CA ASP A 47 -3.58 2.31 4.03
C ASP A 47 -4.99 2.62 4.51
N ILE A 48 -5.13 2.91 5.80
CA ILE A 48 -6.42 3.18 6.41
C ILE A 48 -6.50 4.69 6.65
N VAL A 49 -7.55 5.32 6.13
CA VAL A 49 -7.74 6.77 6.31
C VAL A 49 -9.07 7.03 6.97
N ARG A 50 -9.11 8.04 7.83
CA ARG A 50 -10.35 8.59 8.37
C ARG A 50 -10.61 9.94 7.74
N ILE A 51 -11.83 10.12 7.25
CA ILE A 51 -12.26 11.36 6.62
C ILE A 51 -13.26 12.05 7.54
N ALA A 52 -13.03 13.32 7.84
CA ALA A 52 -13.95 14.14 8.62
C ALA A 52 -14.18 15.44 7.88
N ASP A 53 -15.46 15.81 7.74
CA ASP A 53 -15.87 17.06 7.07
C ASP A 53 -15.29 17.19 5.65
N GLY A 54 -15.18 16.04 4.94
CA GLY A 54 -14.68 16.01 3.58
C GLY A 54 -13.17 16.11 3.45
N VAL A 55 -12.43 16.10 4.57
CA VAL A 55 -10.96 16.16 4.55
C VAL A 55 -10.36 14.95 5.27
N LEU A 56 -9.12 14.62 4.89
CA LEU A 56 -8.36 13.56 5.50
C LEU A 56 -7.97 13.98 6.92
N ALA A 57 -8.49 13.27 7.93
CA ALA A 57 -8.24 13.59 9.34
C ALA A 57 -7.10 12.77 9.93
N GLU A 58 -7.04 11.46 9.59
CA GLU A 58 -6.04 10.55 10.13
C GLU A 58 -5.67 9.51 9.08
N HIS A 59 -4.46 8.97 9.20
CA HIS A 59 -3.93 7.98 8.27
C HIS A 59 -3.04 6.99 9.01
N TRP A 60 -3.25 5.69 8.75
CA TRP A 60 -2.44 4.61 9.29
C TRP A 60 -2.04 3.67 8.16
N ASP A 61 -0.84 3.10 8.27
CA ASP A 61 -0.37 2.08 7.36
C ASP A 61 -0.13 0.77 8.10
N VAL A 62 -0.55 -0.33 7.49
CA VAL A 62 -0.16 -1.67 7.91
C VAL A 62 0.60 -2.28 6.74
N LEU A 63 1.85 -2.65 6.96
CA LEU A 63 2.76 -3.12 5.92
C LEU A 63 3.22 -4.54 6.17
N GLN A 64 3.36 -5.30 5.08
CA GLN A 64 3.87 -6.66 5.11
C GLN A 64 4.73 -6.90 3.87
N ASP A 65 5.82 -7.66 4.01
CA ASP A 65 6.60 -8.07 2.85
C ASP A 65 5.74 -8.90 1.91
N GLU A 66 5.85 -8.62 0.62
CA GLU A 66 5.08 -9.34 -0.39
C GLU A 66 5.58 -10.78 -0.54
N ALA A 67 4.67 -11.75 -0.44
CA ALA A 67 5.01 -13.15 -0.61
C ALA A 67 5.32 -13.47 -2.07
N THR A 68 6.37 -14.28 -2.28
CA THR A 68 6.68 -14.84 -3.59
C THR A 68 5.69 -15.95 -3.93
N LYS A 69 5.73 -16.43 -5.17
CA LYS A 69 4.87 -17.54 -5.60
C LYS A 69 5.10 -18.78 -4.73
N GLU A 70 6.34 -19.05 -4.37
CA GLU A 70 6.72 -20.19 -3.55
C GLU A 70 6.23 -20.07 -2.11
N GLU A 71 6.14 -18.86 -1.60
CA GLU A 71 5.68 -18.59 -0.23
C GLU A 71 4.17 -18.53 -0.11
N SER A 72 3.47 -18.27 -1.20
CA SER A 72 2.01 -18.09 -1.18
C SER A 72 1.30 -19.41 -0.95
N GLN A 73 0.56 -19.51 0.13
CA GLN A 73 -0.22 -20.70 0.46
C GLN A 73 -1.42 -20.88 -0.47
N SER A 74 -2.00 -19.80 -0.94
CA SER A 74 -3.14 -19.81 -1.87
C SER A 74 -2.70 -19.97 -3.33
N VAL A 75 -1.41 -19.83 -3.61
CA VAL A 75 -0.84 -19.77 -4.95
C VAL A 75 -1.39 -18.56 -5.74
N LEU A 76 -1.90 -17.57 -5.04
CA LEU A 76 -2.39 -16.32 -5.61
C LEU A 76 -1.51 -15.16 -5.14
N PRO A 77 -1.29 -14.14 -5.98
CA PRO A 77 -0.51 -12.97 -5.57
C PRO A 77 -1.25 -12.14 -4.52
N MET A 78 -0.50 -11.48 -3.66
CA MET A 78 -1.06 -10.57 -2.66
C MET A 78 -1.61 -9.31 -3.28
N PHE A 79 -1.11 -8.92 -4.45
CA PHE A 79 -1.51 -7.68 -5.11
C PHE A 79 -1.60 -7.89 -6.62
N GLY A 80 -2.73 -7.45 -7.21
CA GLY A 80 -2.93 -7.54 -8.64
C GLY A 80 -3.00 -8.98 -9.14
N MET A 81 -2.47 -9.18 -10.33
CA MET A 81 -2.54 -10.47 -11.05
C MET A 81 -1.18 -11.16 -11.14
N THR A 82 -0.12 -10.56 -10.63
CA THR A 82 1.25 -11.06 -10.78
C THR A 82 1.96 -11.12 -9.43
N PHE A 83 2.88 -12.09 -9.31
CA PHE A 83 3.80 -12.15 -8.19
C PHE A 83 4.94 -11.15 -8.37
N PRO A 84 5.62 -10.78 -7.27
CA PRO A 84 6.80 -9.94 -7.38
C PRO A 84 7.92 -10.67 -8.13
N VAL A 85 8.73 -9.90 -8.82
CA VAL A 85 9.85 -10.40 -9.61
C VAL A 85 11.08 -10.53 -8.74
#